data_6bb7466f403b6a42ebb19dff84bd13be
#
_entry.id   6bb7466f403b6a42ebb19dff84bd13be
#
_cell.length_a   1.000
_cell.length_b   1.000
_cell.length_c   1.000
_cell.angle_alpha   90.00
_cell.angle_beta   90.00
_cell.angle_gamma   90.00
#
_symmetry.space_group_name_H-M   'P 1'
#
loop_
_entity.id
_entity.type
_entity.pdbx_description
1 polymer ?
#
loop_
_entity_poly.entity_id
_entity_poly.type
_entity_poly.pdbx_seq_one_letter_code
_entity_poly.pdbx_strand_id
1 'polypeptide(L)'
;MNLRNISWAMGLVLLGSVAMPSLARKKKVLPVQKPVVQEDHLSPNDRQRYNYFFLEGARQQAAGNYSAAFDLFEHARKIDPKAAETYFYESLFYSQLKQDSLALAYMQKAIELNPENQTYAEQLGRYYIGSQKYDLAIDVYEDLYAKNHDNTDALRILVQLYSQNKDYKSVLKTISRLEMEEGESEQFTLSKMRVYELMDDKKAAYQELKSLVDQHPLDMQYKTMLGNWLVQHDRQKEAYKCFTDVLKEEPDNSYAQMS
;
A
#
# COMPACT_ATOMS: atom_id res chain seq x y z
N MET A 1 18.28 40.18 -0.94
CA MET A 1 16.99 39.72 -0.43
C MET A 1 17.03 38.22 -0.39
N ASN A 2 17.08 37.62 0.83
CA ASN A 2 17.43 36.24 1.06
C ASN A 2 16.30 35.28 0.63
N LEU A 3 16.55 34.47 -0.38
CA LEU A 3 15.72 33.30 -0.75
C LEU A 3 16.32 32.01 -0.16
N ARG A 4 16.47 31.99 1.16
CA ARG A 4 16.73 30.78 1.94
C ARG A 4 15.49 30.60 2.81
N ASN A 5 14.57 29.77 2.39
CA ASN A 5 13.58 29.02 3.18
C ASN A 5 12.40 28.63 2.26
N ILE A 6 12.66 27.78 1.27
CA ILE A 6 11.61 26.92 0.76
C ILE A 6 11.72 25.65 1.58
N SER A 7 10.95 25.63 2.67
CA SER A 7 10.63 24.46 3.43
C SER A 7 9.97 23.45 2.49
N TRP A 8 10.72 22.46 2.06
CA TRP A 8 10.19 21.27 1.42
C TRP A 8 9.47 20.47 2.50
N ALA A 9 8.24 20.92 2.79
CA ALA A 9 7.32 20.08 3.55
C ALA A 9 7.20 18.74 2.82
N MET A 10 7.49 17.67 3.55
CA MET A 10 7.33 16.27 3.18
C MET A 10 5.94 16.01 2.57
N GLY A 11 5.85 16.17 1.27
CA GLY A 11 4.84 15.52 0.48
C GLY A 11 5.45 14.21 0.01
N LEU A 12 5.39 13.15 0.83
CA LEU A 12 5.33 11.81 0.30
C LEU A 12 4.15 11.84 -0.66
N VAL A 13 4.44 11.99 -1.94
CA VAL A 13 3.42 11.90 -2.98
C VAL A 13 2.82 10.52 -2.80
N LEU A 14 1.65 10.50 -2.15
CA LEU A 14 0.69 9.42 -2.33
C LEU A 14 0.79 9.03 -3.80
N LEU A 15 1.06 7.76 -4.07
CA LEU A 15 0.83 7.17 -5.38
C LEU A 15 -0.64 7.42 -5.69
N GLY A 16 -0.92 8.62 -6.21
CA GLY A 16 -2.25 9.02 -6.61
C GLY A 16 -2.73 8.01 -7.62
N SER A 17 -3.91 7.50 -7.40
CA SER A 17 -4.65 6.67 -8.33
C SER A 17 -4.90 7.47 -9.62
N VAL A 18 -3.89 7.58 -10.47
CA VAL A 18 -4.09 7.92 -11.87
C VAL A 18 -4.62 6.64 -12.51
N ALA A 19 -5.89 6.64 -12.86
CA ALA A 19 -6.51 5.60 -13.65
C ALA A 19 -5.73 5.48 -14.97
N MET A 20 -4.82 4.51 -15.04
CA MET A 20 -4.16 4.14 -16.30
C MET A 20 -5.12 3.27 -17.10
N PRO A 21 -5.20 3.47 -18.44
CA PRO A 21 -5.95 2.55 -19.29
C PRO A 21 -5.34 1.15 -19.15
N SER A 22 -6.17 0.20 -18.73
CA SER A 22 -5.81 -1.19 -18.55
C SER A 22 -5.33 -1.79 -19.89
N LEU A 23 -4.03 -1.99 -20.02
CA LEU A 23 -3.52 -3.01 -20.93
C LEU A 23 -4.05 -4.34 -20.39
N ALA A 24 -5.01 -4.92 -21.12
CA ALA A 24 -5.69 -6.15 -20.76
C ALA A 24 -4.69 -7.31 -20.69
N ARG A 25 -4.06 -7.48 -19.54
CA ARG A 25 -3.32 -8.69 -19.20
C ARG A 25 -4.35 -9.80 -19.06
N LYS A 26 -4.30 -10.82 -19.91
CA LYS A 26 -5.14 -12.01 -19.79
C LYS A 26 -5.05 -12.51 -18.35
N LYS A 27 -6.09 -12.26 -17.55
CA LYS A 27 -6.20 -12.81 -16.19
C LYS A 27 -6.06 -14.33 -16.34
N LYS A 28 -4.99 -14.88 -15.77
CA LYS A 28 -4.85 -16.31 -15.55
C LYS A 28 -6.03 -16.67 -14.63
N VAL A 29 -7.02 -17.37 -15.17
CA VAL A 29 -8.15 -17.85 -14.39
C VAL A 29 -7.57 -18.84 -13.39
N LEU A 30 -7.40 -18.39 -12.15
CA LEU A 30 -7.04 -19.28 -11.05
C LEU A 30 -8.15 -20.35 -10.96
N PRO A 31 -7.80 -21.62 -10.69
CA PRO A 31 -8.80 -22.64 -10.47
C PRO A 31 -9.67 -22.17 -9.30
N VAL A 32 -10.98 -22.12 -9.53
CA VAL A 32 -11.97 -21.85 -8.50
C VAL A 32 -11.72 -22.85 -7.38
N GLN A 33 -11.12 -22.40 -6.29
CA GLN A 33 -11.03 -23.22 -5.09
C GLN A 33 -12.47 -23.55 -4.71
N LYS A 34 -12.76 -24.86 -4.66
CA LYS A 34 -14.05 -25.31 -4.14
C LYS A 34 -14.20 -24.68 -2.76
N PRO A 35 -15.36 -24.03 -2.48
CA PRO A 35 -15.57 -23.50 -1.14
C PRO A 35 -15.31 -24.64 -0.15
N VAL A 36 -14.44 -24.40 0.83
CA VAL A 36 -14.29 -25.29 1.97
C VAL A 36 -15.67 -25.31 2.62
N VAL A 37 -16.43 -26.38 2.38
CA VAL A 37 -17.70 -26.59 3.06
C VAL A 37 -17.33 -26.82 4.51
N GLN A 38 -17.35 -25.77 5.33
CA GLN A 38 -17.35 -25.92 6.77
C GLN A 38 -18.54 -26.84 7.09
N GLU A 39 -18.27 -28.00 7.67
CA GLU A 39 -19.35 -28.89 8.15
C GLU A 39 -20.27 -28.04 9.02
N ASP A 40 -21.52 -27.95 8.63
CA ASP A 40 -22.52 -27.16 9.35
C ASP A 40 -22.77 -27.81 10.72
N HIS A 41 -22.17 -27.23 11.75
CA HIS A 41 -22.26 -27.70 13.12
C HIS A 41 -23.55 -27.23 13.81
N LEU A 42 -24.37 -26.40 13.14
CA LEU A 42 -25.62 -25.89 13.66
C LEU A 42 -26.80 -26.78 13.24
N SER A 43 -27.81 -26.84 14.10
CA SER A 43 -29.12 -27.39 13.68
C SER A 43 -29.71 -26.52 12.56
N PRO A 44 -30.59 -27.09 11.68
CA PRO A 44 -31.26 -26.30 10.65
C PRO A 44 -32.00 -25.06 11.21
N ASN A 45 -32.60 -25.19 12.38
CA ASN A 45 -33.30 -24.10 13.06
C ASN A 45 -32.32 -23.03 13.56
N ASP A 46 -31.21 -23.42 14.16
CA ASP A 46 -30.21 -22.47 14.63
C ASP A 46 -29.52 -21.80 13.47
N ARG A 47 -29.27 -22.50 12.35
CA ARG A 47 -28.76 -21.90 11.12
C ARG A 47 -29.71 -20.83 10.56
N GLN A 48 -31.00 -21.10 10.54
CA GLN A 48 -32.00 -20.13 10.11
C GLN A 48 -32.02 -18.90 11.01
N ARG A 49 -31.99 -19.10 12.34
CA ARG A 49 -31.94 -18.01 13.32
C ARG A 49 -30.66 -17.18 13.21
N TYR A 50 -29.52 -17.88 13.09
CA TYR A 50 -28.23 -17.21 12.86
C TYR A 50 -28.30 -16.31 11.62
N ASN A 51 -28.70 -16.85 10.48
CA ASN A 51 -28.80 -16.11 9.23
C ASN A 51 -29.74 -14.90 9.36
N TYR A 52 -30.85 -15.03 10.04
CA TYR A 52 -31.77 -13.94 10.28
C TYR A 52 -31.08 -12.79 11.06
N PHE A 53 -30.47 -13.11 12.19
CA PHE A 53 -29.83 -12.09 13.03
C PHE A 53 -28.62 -11.46 12.33
N PHE A 54 -27.81 -12.25 11.66
CA PHE A 54 -26.64 -11.77 10.96
C PHE A 54 -27.02 -10.84 9.78
N LEU A 55 -27.92 -11.28 8.92
CA LEU A 55 -28.34 -10.48 7.75
C LEU A 55 -29.08 -9.22 8.16
N GLU A 56 -29.92 -9.31 9.19
CA GLU A 56 -30.60 -8.13 9.73
C GLU A 56 -29.61 -7.16 10.38
N GLY A 57 -28.61 -7.69 11.09
CA GLY A 57 -27.49 -6.89 11.62
C GLY A 57 -26.74 -6.13 10.52
N ALA A 58 -26.42 -6.81 9.42
CA ALA A 58 -25.75 -6.19 8.27
C ALA A 58 -26.66 -5.11 7.62
N ARG A 59 -27.95 -5.36 7.53
CA ARG A 59 -28.94 -4.39 7.02
C ARG A 59 -29.03 -3.15 7.91
N GLN A 60 -29.09 -3.33 9.23
CA GLN A 60 -29.13 -2.22 10.18
C GLN A 60 -27.83 -1.40 10.17
N GLN A 61 -26.68 -2.06 10.04
CA GLN A 61 -25.40 -1.38 9.88
C GLN A 61 -25.37 -0.51 8.61
N ALA A 62 -25.81 -1.07 7.47
CA ALA A 62 -25.88 -0.34 6.21
C ALA A 62 -26.86 0.87 6.28
N ALA A 63 -27.90 0.76 7.12
CA ALA A 63 -28.84 1.86 7.39
C ALA A 63 -28.32 2.89 8.41
N GLY A 64 -27.13 2.69 9.00
CA GLY A 64 -26.54 3.55 10.02
C GLY A 64 -27.08 3.32 11.45
N ASN A 65 -27.90 2.30 11.64
CA ASN A 65 -28.49 1.95 12.94
C ASN A 65 -27.51 1.06 13.75
N TYR A 66 -26.38 1.62 14.12
CA TYR A 66 -25.23 0.89 14.66
C TYR A 66 -25.55 0.13 15.96
N SER A 67 -26.34 0.71 16.89
CA SER A 67 -26.70 0.03 18.13
C SER A 67 -27.52 -1.23 17.87
N ALA A 68 -28.55 -1.11 17.01
CA ALA A 68 -29.39 -2.27 16.65
C ALA A 68 -28.55 -3.33 15.90
N ALA A 69 -27.63 -2.92 15.04
CA ALA A 69 -26.73 -3.83 14.33
C ALA A 69 -25.84 -4.60 15.30
N PHE A 70 -25.28 -3.93 16.30
CA PHE A 70 -24.45 -4.57 17.33
C PHE A 70 -25.22 -5.63 18.11
N ASP A 71 -26.42 -5.30 18.61
CA ASP A 71 -27.27 -6.26 19.34
C ASP A 71 -27.59 -7.50 18.49
N LEU A 72 -27.83 -7.30 17.20
CA LEU A 72 -28.15 -8.39 16.26
C LEU A 72 -26.92 -9.27 15.99
N PHE A 73 -25.73 -8.70 15.82
CA PHE A 73 -24.49 -9.48 15.68
C PHE A 73 -24.16 -10.23 16.96
N GLU A 74 -24.36 -9.64 18.13
CA GLU A 74 -24.21 -10.33 19.42
C GLU A 74 -25.17 -11.53 19.55
N HIS A 75 -26.43 -11.40 19.09
CA HIS A 75 -27.37 -12.50 19.05
C HIS A 75 -26.93 -13.60 18.08
N ALA A 76 -26.45 -13.22 16.88
CA ALA A 76 -25.92 -14.19 15.93
C ALA A 76 -24.72 -14.95 16.52
N ARG A 77 -23.77 -14.24 17.16
CA ARG A 77 -22.60 -14.86 17.81
C ARG A 77 -22.96 -15.80 18.95
N LYS A 78 -24.03 -15.52 19.71
CA LYS A 78 -24.52 -16.42 20.77
C LYS A 78 -25.09 -17.73 20.19
N ILE A 79 -25.62 -17.69 18.96
CA ILE A 79 -26.11 -18.87 18.26
C ILE A 79 -24.94 -19.65 17.65
N ASP A 80 -24.02 -18.96 17.00
CA ASP A 80 -22.81 -19.53 16.41
C ASP A 80 -21.52 -18.86 16.94
N PRO A 81 -20.95 -19.34 18.02
CA PRO A 81 -19.70 -18.83 18.55
C PRO A 81 -18.47 -19.12 17.67
N LYS A 82 -18.63 -19.89 16.59
CA LYS A 82 -17.55 -20.17 15.63
C LYS A 82 -17.63 -19.32 14.37
N ALA A 83 -18.66 -18.50 14.22
CA ALA A 83 -18.83 -17.60 13.10
C ALA A 83 -17.85 -16.41 13.19
N ALA A 84 -16.77 -16.47 12.43
CA ALA A 84 -15.72 -15.46 12.43
C ALA A 84 -16.25 -14.05 12.10
N GLU A 85 -17.21 -13.96 11.20
CA GLU A 85 -17.79 -12.71 10.71
C GLU A 85 -18.49 -11.92 11.82
N THR A 86 -19.11 -12.56 12.82
CA THR A 86 -19.74 -11.83 13.92
C THR A 86 -18.71 -11.13 14.79
N TYR A 87 -17.61 -11.81 15.12
CA TYR A 87 -16.49 -11.20 15.84
C TYR A 87 -15.88 -10.05 15.05
N PHE A 88 -15.73 -10.21 13.74
CA PHE A 88 -15.22 -9.16 12.88
C PHE A 88 -16.09 -7.90 12.94
N TYR A 89 -17.40 -8.03 12.75
CA TYR A 89 -18.30 -6.88 12.81
C TYR A 89 -18.33 -6.24 14.21
N GLU A 90 -18.43 -7.04 15.27
CA GLU A 90 -18.38 -6.52 16.63
C GLU A 90 -17.05 -5.79 16.92
N SER A 91 -15.92 -6.25 16.37
CA SER A 91 -14.65 -5.57 16.54
C SER A 91 -14.64 -4.15 15.95
N LEU A 92 -15.31 -3.95 14.81
CA LEU A 92 -15.46 -2.64 14.20
C LEU A 92 -16.25 -1.67 15.09
N PHE A 93 -17.30 -2.14 15.76
CA PHE A 93 -18.06 -1.33 16.72
C PHE A 93 -17.23 -0.99 17.96
N TYR A 94 -16.49 -1.93 18.52
CA TYR A 94 -15.59 -1.65 19.64
C TYR A 94 -14.51 -0.64 19.26
N SER A 95 -14.00 -0.67 18.04
CA SER A 95 -13.05 0.31 17.54
C SER A 95 -13.68 1.71 17.46
N GLN A 96 -14.91 1.83 16.96
CA GLN A 96 -15.64 3.11 16.93
C GLN A 96 -15.91 3.67 18.33
N LEU A 97 -16.16 2.80 19.29
CA LEU A 97 -16.34 3.16 20.70
C LEU A 97 -15.03 3.44 21.44
N LYS A 98 -13.88 3.37 20.74
CA LYS A 98 -12.52 3.51 21.30
C LYS A 98 -12.23 2.51 22.43
N GLN A 99 -12.86 1.34 22.37
CA GLN A 99 -12.60 0.23 23.26
C GLN A 99 -11.53 -0.68 22.65
N ASP A 100 -10.33 -0.14 22.52
CA ASP A 100 -9.24 -0.71 21.73
C ASP A 100 -8.88 -2.16 22.12
N SER A 101 -8.89 -2.48 23.40
CA SER A 101 -8.59 -3.83 23.87
C SER A 101 -9.62 -4.86 23.40
N LEU A 102 -10.90 -4.52 23.40
CA LEU A 102 -11.98 -5.37 22.92
C LEU A 102 -11.95 -5.46 21.39
N ALA A 103 -11.79 -4.33 20.72
CA ALA A 103 -11.67 -4.30 19.27
C ALA A 103 -10.58 -5.27 18.79
N LEU A 104 -9.40 -5.20 19.39
CA LEU A 104 -8.26 -6.06 19.05
C LEU A 104 -8.55 -7.54 19.37
N ALA A 105 -9.09 -7.84 20.57
CA ALA A 105 -9.39 -9.21 20.96
C ALA A 105 -10.40 -9.86 20.01
N TYR A 106 -11.45 -9.13 19.63
CA TYR A 106 -12.48 -9.63 18.72
C TYR A 106 -11.95 -9.78 17.28
N MET A 107 -11.12 -8.82 16.81
CA MET A 107 -10.46 -8.93 15.50
C MET A 107 -9.54 -10.17 15.44
N GLN A 108 -8.71 -10.36 16.47
CA GLN A 108 -7.85 -11.54 16.56
C GLN A 108 -8.66 -12.84 16.58
N LYS A 109 -9.81 -12.84 17.28
CA LYS A 109 -10.69 -14.01 17.29
C LYS A 109 -11.31 -14.31 15.92
N ALA A 110 -11.68 -13.28 15.17
CA ALA A 110 -12.15 -13.44 13.80
C ALA A 110 -11.07 -14.06 12.89
N ILE A 111 -9.82 -13.60 13.00
CA ILE A 111 -8.67 -14.15 12.25
C ILE A 111 -8.39 -15.60 12.66
N GLU A 112 -8.42 -15.90 13.96
CA GLU A 112 -8.23 -17.28 14.47
C GLU A 112 -9.27 -18.24 13.89
N LEU A 113 -10.54 -17.82 13.82
CA LEU A 113 -11.63 -18.63 13.33
C LEU A 113 -11.65 -18.78 11.80
N ASN A 114 -11.14 -17.80 11.08
CA ASN A 114 -11.03 -17.84 9.62
C ASN A 114 -9.73 -17.16 9.14
N PRO A 115 -8.57 -17.85 9.25
CA PRO A 115 -7.26 -17.30 8.92
C PRO A 115 -7.04 -17.05 7.42
N GLU A 116 -7.88 -17.65 6.57
CA GLU A 116 -7.81 -17.47 5.12
C GLU A 116 -8.51 -16.19 4.64
N ASN A 117 -9.30 -15.54 5.51
CA ASN A 117 -9.98 -14.31 5.16
C ASN A 117 -9.04 -13.11 5.27
N GLN A 118 -8.44 -12.74 4.16
CA GLN A 118 -7.48 -11.63 4.08
C GLN A 118 -8.07 -10.28 4.56
N THR A 119 -9.38 -10.07 4.39
CA THR A 119 -10.06 -8.84 4.84
C THR A 119 -9.90 -8.61 6.34
N TYR A 120 -9.91 -9.68 7.15
CA TYR A 120 -9.75 -9.54 8.61
C TYR A 120 -8.33 -9.11 8.95
N ALA A 121 -7.34 -9.71 8.30
CA ALA A 121 -5.94 -9.33 8.49
C ALA A 121 -5.67 -7.90 7.98
N GLU A 122 -6.22 -7.51 6.83
CA GLU A 122 -6.11 -6.14 6.34
C GLU A 122 -6.69 -5.11 7.33
N GLN A 123 -7.84 -5.40 7.92
CA GLN A 123 -8.44 -4.52 8.93
C GLN A 123 -7.60 -4.44 10.21
N LEU A 124 -6.96 -5.54 10.62
CA LEU A 124 -6.01 -5.53 11.73
C LEU A 124 -4.80 -4.64 11.39
N GLY A 125 -4.25 -4.78 10.18
CA GLY A 125 -3.16 -3.93 9.70
C GLY A 125 -3.53 -2.44 9.72
N ARG A 126 -4.71 -2.09 9.20
CA ARG A 126 -5.25 -0.72 9.24
C ARG A 126 -5.44 -0.20 10.67
N TYR A 127 -5.93 -1.04 11.57
CA TYR A 127 -6.06 -0.70 12.98
C TYR A 127 -4.69 -0.37 13.60
N TYR A 128 -3.65 -1.16 13.30
CA TYR A 128 -2.30 -0.88 13.77
C TYR A 128 -1.72 0.39 13.17
N ILE A 129 -1.96 0.68 11.89
CA ILE A 129 -1.57 1.95 11.27
C ILE A 129 -2.23 3.14 11.98
N GLY A 130 -3.55 3.09 12.19
CA GLY A 130 -4.30 4.13 12.88
C GLY A 130 -3.85 4.35 14.33
N SER A 131 -3.33 3.29 14.96
CA SER A 131 -2.76 3.33 16.33
C SER A 131 -1.25 3.63 16.33
N GLN A 132 -0.64 3.97 15.21
CA GLN A 132 0.80 4.23 15.02
C GLN A 132 1.72 3.06 15.45
N LYS A 133 1.18 1.84 15.46
CA LYS A 133 1.92 0.61 15.76
C LYS A 133 2.48 0.03 14.47
N TYR A 134 3.40 0.77 13.83
CA TYR A 134 3.87 0.48 12.49
C TYR A 134 4.56 -0.88 12.35
N ASP A 135 5.32 -1.30 13.36
CA ASP A 135 5.99 -2.62 13.32
C ASP A 135 4.97 -3.76 13.26
N LEU A 136 3.88 -3.69 14.07
CA LEU A 136 2.82 -4.70 14.01
C LEU A 136 2.04 -4.65 12.69
N ALA A 137 1.87 -3.46 12.11
CA ALA A 137 1.27 -3.35 10.78
C ALA A 137 2.16 -3.98 9.70
N ILE A 138 3.48 -3.79 9.78
CA ILE A 138 4.45 -4.40 8.86
C ILE A 138 4.33 -5.93 8.91
N ASP A 139 4.32 -6.52 10.10
CA ASP A 139 4.19 -7.97 10.26
C ASP A 139 2.92 -8.50 9.58
N VAL A 140 1.79 -7.81 9.76
CA VAL A 140 0.52 -8.18 9.13
C VAL A 140 0.58 -8.11 7.60
N TYR A 141 1.15 -7.03 7.03
CA TYR A 141 1.20 -6.87 5.57
C TYR A 141 2.26 -7.76 4.92
N GLU A 142 3.37 -8.07 5.61
CA GLU A 142 4.32 -9.09 5.14
C GLU A 142 3.66 -10.49 5.10
N ASP A 143 2.87 -10.86 6.12
CA ASP A 143 2.13 -12.13 6.13
C ASP A 143 1.05 -12.18 5.02
N LEU A 144 0.32 -11.08 4.81
CA LEU A 144 -0.66 -10.97 3.73
C LEU A 144 -0.02 -11.19 2.36
N TYR A 145 1.11 -10.55 2.09
CA TYR A 145 1.83 -10.74 0.84
C TYR A 145 2.42 -12.15 0.72
N ALA A 146 2.96 -12.70 1.81
CA ALA A 146 3.50 -14.06 1.82
C ALA A 146 2.45 -15.13 1.48
N LYS A 147 1.19 -14.92 1.91
CA LYS A 147 0.05 -15.79 1.60
C LYS A 147 -0.49 -15.60 0.19
N ASN A 148 -0.39 -14.39 -0.34
CA ASN A 148 -0.92 -14.05 -1.65
C ASN A 148 0.01 -13.05 -2.36
N HIS A 149 0.89 -13.54 -3.21
CA HIS A 149 1.84 -12.72 -3.96
C HIS A 149 1.15 -11.82 -5.02
N ASP A 150 -0.08 -12.11 -5.42
CA ASP A 150 -0.86 -11.22 -6.30
C ASP A 150 -1.35 -9.94 -5.57
N ASN A 151 -1.25 -9.91 -4.22
CA ASN A 151 -1.64 -8.75 -3.41
C ASN A 151 -0.54 -7.68 -3.40
N THR A 152 -0.33 -7.01 -4.54
CA THR A 152 0.67 -5.93 -4.65
C THR A 152 0.28 -4.70 -3.84
N ASP A 153 -0.98 -4.53 -3.47
CA ASP A 153 -1.41 -3.46 -2.56
C ASP A 153 -0.76 -3.59 -1.18
N ALA A 154 -0.55 -4.82 -0.69
CA ALA A 154 0.19 -5.05 0.55
C ALA A 154 1.63 -4.52 0.45
N LEU A 155 2.32 -4.73 -0.68
CA LEU A 155 3.66 -4.20 -0.91
C LEU A 155 3.67 -2.66 -0.95
N ARG A 156 2.65 -2.03 -1.54
CA ARG A 156 2.54 -0.55 -1.57
C ARG A 156 2.39 0.02 -0.17
N ILE A 157 1.60 -0.64 0.69
CA ILE A 157 1.46 -0.26 2.10
C ILE A 157 2.78 -0.47 2.85
N LEU A 158 3.49 -1.58 2.59
CA LEU A 158 4.81 -1.85 3.19
C LEU A 158 5.84 -0.78 2.81
N VAL A 159 5.87 -0.30 1.56
CA VAL A 159 6.73 0.83 1.16
C VAL A 159 6.46 2.06 2.03
N GLN A 160 5.19 2.37 2.28
CA GLN A 160 4.82 3.50 3.14
C GLN A 160 5.24 3.30 4.60
N LEU A 161 4.98 2.11 5.15
CA LEU A 161 5.30 1.77 6.54
C LEU A 161 6.81 1.77 6.79
N TYR A 162 7.60 1.13 5.92
CA TYR A 162 9.06 1.16 6.02
C TYR A 162 9.62 2.58 5.84
N SER A 163 9.00 3.40 4.99
CA SER A 163 9.39 4.81 4.83
C SER A 163 9.12 5.61 6.10
N GLN A 164 7.99 5.39 6.78
CA GLN A 164 7.68 6.02 8.07
C GLN A 164 8.70 5.63 9.14
N ASN A 165 9.12 4.37 9.17
CA ASN A 165 10.14 3.85 10.07
C ASN A 165 11.57 4.23 9.63
N LYS A 166 11.75 4.91 8.49
CA LYS A 166 13.05 5.23 7.88
C LYS A 166 13.93 4.00 7.60
N ASP A 167 13.29 2.84 7.46
CA ASP A 167 13.98 1.61 7.01
C ASP A 167 14.08 1.60 5.49
N TYR A 168 14.97 2.43 4.99
CA TYR A 168 15.16 2.61 3.54
C TYR A 168 15.65 1.35 2.83
N LYS A 169 16.34 0.45 3.52
CA LYS A 169 16.76 -0.83 2.93
C LYS A 169 15.55 -1.71 2.64
N SER A 170 14.60 -1.78 3.55
CA SER A 170 13.34 -2.52 3.35
C SER A 170 12.46 -1.82 2.32
N VAL A 171 12.47 -0.49 2.23
CA VAL A 171 11.79 0.25 1.14
C VAL A 171 12.32 -0.20 -0.22
N LEU A 172 13.64 -0.18 -0.44
CA LEU A 172 14.26 -0.60 -1.70
C LEU A 172 13.93 -2.06 -2.05
N LYS A 173 14.03 -2.95 -1.05
CA LYS A 173 13.68 -4.36 -1.23
C LYS A 173 12.21 -4.54 -1.64
N THR A 174 11.31 -3.78 -1.04
CA THR A 174 9.88 -3.86 -1.33
C THR A 174 9.54 -3.28 -2.71
N ILE A 175 10.21 -2.18 -3.12
CA ILE A 175 10.08 -1.65 -4.49
C ILE A 175 10.56 -2.70 -5.50
N SER A 176 11.68 -3.40 -5.23
CA SER A 176 12.14 -4.47 -6.12
C SER A 176 11.16 -5.65 -6.21
N ARG A 177 10.45 -5.97 -5.12
CA ARG A 177 9.35 -6.96 -5.18
C ARG A 177 8.21 -6.46 -6.10
N LEU A 178 7.82 -5.18 -5.99
CA LEU A 178 6.81 -4.58 -6.89
C LEU A 178 7.24 -4.65 -8.35
N GLU A 179 8.51 -4.36 -8.65
CA GLU A 179 9.07 -4.50 -10.01
C GLU A 179 8.98 -5.94 -10.54
N MET A 180 9.19 -6.94 -9.68
CA MET A 180 9.08 -8.35 -10.08
C MET A 180 7.65 -8.74 -10.41
N GLU A 181 6.65 -8.20 -9.69
CA GLU A 181 5.24 -8.53 -9.88
C GLU A 181 4.58 -7.70 -11.00
N GLU A 182 4.89 -6.43 -11.09
CA GLU A 182 4.23 -5.49 -12.00
C GLU A 182 5.06 -5.16 -13.25
N GLY A 183 6.34 -5.48 -13.23
CA GLY A 183 7.32 -5.09 -14.24
C GLY A 183 8.04 -3.80 -13.88
N GLU A 184 9.16 -3.57 -14.56
CA GLU A 184 9.92 -2.33 -14.41
C GLU A 184 9.09 -1.12 -14.83
N SER A 185 9.25 -0.01 -14.12
CA SER A 185 8.62 1.26 -14.46
C SER A 185 9.50 2.43 -14.06
N GLU A 186 9.37 3.52 -14.80
CA GLU A 186 10.04 4.79 -14.50
C GLU A 186 9.75 5.26 -13.07
N GLN A 187 8.52 5.04 -12.61
CA GLN A 187 8.09 5.42 -11.27
C GLN A 187 8.87 4.68 -10.18
N PHE A 188 9.15 3.40 -10.38
CA PHE A 188 9.94 2.61 -9.44
C PHE A 188 11.40 3.07 -9.43
N THR A 189 11.99 3.31 -10.62
CA THR A 189 13.35 3.83 -10.75
C THR A 189 13.49 5.19 -10.04
N LEU A 190 12.57 6.13 -10.28
CA LEU A 190 12.56 7.42 -9.59
C LEU A 190 12.35 7.30 -8.07
N SER A 191 11.54 6.34 -7.64
CA SER A 191 11.33 6.06 -6.22
C SER A 191 12.60 5.52 -5.56
N LYS A 192 13.30 4.59 -6.20
CA LYS A 192 14.60 4.08 -5.72
C LYS A 192 15.64 5.19 -5.67
N MET A 193 15.73 6.02 -6.71
CA MET A 193 16.64 7.17 -6.73
C MET A 193 16.42 8.08 -5.51
N ARG A 194 15.16 8.44 -5.21
CA ARG A 194 14.84 9.27 -4.05
C ARG A 194 15.21 8.59 -2.72
N VAL A 195 15.02 7.29 -2.61
CA VAL A 195 15.39 6.53 -1.41
C VAL A 195 16.91 6.54 -1.22
N TYR A 196 17.67 6.36 -2.30
CA TYR A 196 19.15 6.47 -2.24
C TYR A 196 19.60 7.87 -1.84
N GLU A 197 18.93 8.94 -2.29
CA GLU A 197 19.17 10.31 -1.80
C GLU A 197 18.95 10.44 -0.30
N LEU A 198 17.87 9.86 0.24
CA LEU A 198 17.59 9.85 1.68
C LEU A 198 18.63 9.06 2.48
N MET A 199 19.31 8.11 1.85
CA MET A 199 20.42 7.33 2.42
C MET A 199 21.78 8.01 2.26
N ASP A 200 21.85 9.17 1.59
CA ASP A 200 23.08 9.84 1.14
C ASP A 200 23.97 8.96 0.23
N ASP A 201 23.37 7.97 -0.42
CA ASP A 201 24.04 7.13 -1.43
C ASP A 201 23.92 7.78 -2.82
N LYS A 202 24.69 8.85 -2.99
CA LYS A 202 24.74 9.62 -4.26
C LYS A 202 25.15 8.76 -5.45
N LYS A 203 25.97 7.74 -5.23
CA LYS A 203 26.40 6.86 -6.32
C LYS A 203 25.24 6.00 -6.83
N ALA A 204 24.48 5.38 -5.93
CA ALA A 204 23.32 4.57 -6.31
C ALA A 204 22.21 5.44 -6.91
N ALA A 205 21.91 6.62 -6.32
CA ALA A 205 20.96 7.57 -6.87
C ALA A 205 21.30 7.98 -8.31
N TYR A 206 22.57 8.27 -8.59
CA TYR A 206 23.06 8.59 -9.94
C TYR A 206 22.87 7.41 -10.90
N GLN A 207 23.13 6.19 -10.46
CA GLN A 207 22.99 5.00 -11.33
C GLN A 207 21.52 4.76 -11.72
N GLU A 208 20.58 4.93 -10.80
CA GLU A 208 19.15 4.82 -11.11
C GLU A 208 18.73 5.87 -12.14
N LEU A 209 19.10 7.14 -11.92
CA LEU A 209 18.73 8.21 -12.83
C LEU A 209 19.41 8.07 -14.20
N LYS A 210 20.68 7.62 -14.21
CA LYS A 210 21.40 7.34 -15.44
C LYS A 210 20.76 6.18 -16.21
N SER A 211 20.36 5.12 -15.53
CA SER A 211 19.65 3.99 -16.14
C SER A 211 18.37 4.45 -16.84
N LEU A 212 17.62 5.36 -16.22
CA LEU A 212 16.40 5.92 -16.81
C LEU A 212 16.69 6.69 -18.12
N VAL A 213 17.75 7.51 -18.13
CA VAL A 213 18.21 8.21 -19.34
C VAL A 213 18.68 7.24 -20.43
N ASP A 214 19.39 6.17 -20.05
CA ASP A 214 19.90 5.17 -21.00
C ASP A 214 18.75 4.33 -21.60
N GLN A 215 17.68 4.07 -20.85
CA GLN A 215 16.48 3.36 -21.32
C GLN A 215 15.59 4.25 -22.21
N HIS A 216 15.58 5.57 -21.97
CA HIS A 216 14.77 6.54 -22.69
C HIS A 216 15.65 7.64 -23.33
N PRO A 217 16.53 7.31 -24.30
CA PRO A 217 17.53 8.22 -24.80
C PRO A 217 16.98 9.44 -25.56
N LEU A 218 15.73 9.36 -26.02
CA LEU A 218 15.04 10.44 -26.72
C LEU A 218 14.19 11.32 -25.78
N ASP A 219 14.06 10.94 -24.51
CA ASP A 219 13.32 11.74 -23.53
C ASP A 219 14.24 12.80 -22.91
N MET A 220 14.06 14.05 -23.34
CA MET A 220 14.86 15.16 -22.87
C MET A 220 14.54 15.55 -21.42
N GLN A 221 13.36 15.14 -20.90
CA GLN A 221 13.02 15.40 -19.50
C GLN A 221 13.95 14.64 -18.55
N TYR A 222 14.25 13.36 -18.84
CA TYR A 222 15.18 12.58 -18.00
C TYR A 222 16.62 13.09 -18.10
N LYS A 223 17.07 13.53 -19.31
CA LYS A 223 18.39 14.17 -19.46
C LYS A 223 18.47 15.48 -18.69
N THR A 224 17.41 16.29 -18.73
CA THR A 224 17.31 17.53 -17.95
C THR A 224 17.31 17.24 -16.44
N MET A 225 16.58 16.20 -16.01
CA MET A 225 16.56 15.76 -14.60
C MET A 225 17.96 15.32 -14.14
N LEU A 226 18.68 14.57 -14.97
CA LEU A 226 20.06 14.15 -14.69
C LEU A 226 20.99 15.37 -14.63
N GLY A 227 20.87 16.31 -15.55
CA GLY A 227 21.64 17.57 -15.55
C GLY A 227 21.43 18.36 -14.26
N ASN A 228 20.18 18.55 -13.84
CA ASN A 228 19.82 19.22 -12.58
C ASN A 228 20.39 18.50 -11.36
N TRP A 229 20.28 17.19 -11.33
CA TRP A 229 20.85 16.37 -10.27
C TRP A 229 22.37 16.55 -10.17
N LEU A 230 23.08 16.56 -11.31
CA LEU A 230 24.52 16.77 -11.39
C LEU A 230 24.94 18.15 -10.90
N VAL A 231 24.16 19.22 -11.21
CA VAL A 231 24.40 20.57 -10.66
C VAL A 231 24.31 20.58 -9.15
N GLN A 232 23.25 19.94 -8.58
CA GLN A 232 23.04 19.88 -7.13
C GLN A 232 24.16 19.13 -6.39
N HIS A 233 24.91 18.28 -7.11
CA HIS A 233 26.00 17.47 -6.55
C HIS A 233 27.40 17.93 -7.02
N ASP A 234 27.54 19.20 -7.38
CA ASP A 234 28.81 19.84 -7.77
C ASP A 234 29.53 19.18 -8.97
N ARG A 235 28.79 18.52 -9.87
CA ARG A 235 29.30 17.87 -11.08
C ARG A 235 29.01 18.70 -12.35
N GLN A 236 29.35 20.00 -12.32
CA GLN A 236 28.97 20.99 -13.34
C GLN A 236 29.43 20.61 -14.76
N LYS A 237 30.61 20.00 -14.92
CA LYS A 237 31.09 19.60 -16.25
C LYS A 237 30.20 18.54 -16.91
N GLU A 238 29.69 17.64 -16.14
CA GLU A 238 28.80 16.59 -16.64
C GLU A 238 27.37 17.13 -16.86
N ALA A 239 26.91 17.98 -15.96
CA ALA A 239 25.64 18.70 -16.12
C ALA A 239 25.62 19.52 -17.43
N TYR A 240 26.69 20.30 -17.71
CA TYR A 240 26.80 21.05 -18.92
C TYR A 240 26.71 20.20 -20.19
N LYS A 241 27.29 18.99 -20.18
CA LYS A 241 27.13 18.04 -21.28
C LYS A 241 25.69 17.61 -21.47
N CYS A 242 25.00 17.26 -20.38
CA CYS A 242 23.58 16.89 -20.43
C CYS A 242 22.72 18.00 -21.03
N PHE A 243 22.88 19.24 -20.55
CA PHE A 243 22.11 20.37 -21.06
C PHE A 243 22.48 20.74 -22.52
N THR A 244 23.75 20.63 -22.90
CA THR A 244 24.16 20.83 -24.29
C THR A 244 23.49 19.80 -25.22
N ASP A 245 23.38 18.55 -24.79
CA ASP A 245 22.71 17.51 -25.57
C ASP A 245 21.18 17.75 -25.63
N VAL A 246 20.57 18.24 -24.56
CA VAL A 246 19.15 18.66 -24.55
C VAL A 246 18.91 19.80 -25.52
N LEU A 247 19.74 20.86 -25.48
CA LEU A 247 19.58 22.05 -26.34
C LEU A 247 19.84 21.79 -27.83
N LYS A 248 20.55 20.73 -28.20
CA LYS A 248 20.68 20.31 -29.61
C LYS A 248 19.36 19.80 -30.17
N GLU A 249 18.59 19.06 -29.37
CA GLU A 249 17.31 18.46 -29.78
C GLU A 249 16.14 19.43 -29.52
N GLU A 250 16.21 20.19 -28.43
CA GLU A 250 15.18 21.14 -27.98
C GLU A 250 15.82 22.52 -27.71
N PRO A 251 16.09 23.35 -28.75
CA PRO A 251 16.74 24.65 -28.56
C PRO A 251 16.00 25.63 -27.65
N ASP A 252 14.69 25.49 -27.55
CA ASP A 252 13.81 26.35 -26.74
C ASP A 252 13.56 25.77 -25.31
N ASN A 253 14.29 24.76 -24.91
CA ASN A 253 14.14 24.18 -23.56
C ASN A 253 14.64 25.18 -22.50
N SER A 254 13.69 25.86 -21.85
CA SER A 254 14.00 26.95 -20.91
C SER A 254 14.80 26.50 -19.69
N TYR A 255 14.64 25.26 -19.24
CA TYR A 255 15.42 24.73 -18.11
C TYR A 255 16.87 24.49 -18.46
N ALA A 256 17.15 23.99 -19.66
CA ALA A 256 18.50 23.76 -20.14
C ALA A 256 19.23 25.07 -20.51
N GLN A 257 18.50 26.12 -20.87
CA GLN A 257 19.06 27.44 -21.14
C GLN A 257 19.48 28.20 -19.89
N MET A 258 18.83 27.93 -18.75
CA MET A 258 19.05 28.65 -17.48
C MET A 258 20.08 27.97 -16.57
N SER A 259 20.58 26.82 -16.93
CA SER A 259 21.48 25.97 -16.14
C SER A 259 22.89 25.98 -16.67
#